data_f3a17c5745d7bbc213fa655553bd4fe4
#
_entry.id   f3a17c5745d7bbc213fa655553bd4fe4
#
_cell.length_a   1.000
_cell.length_b   1.000
_cell.length_c   1.000
_cell.angle_alpha   90.00
_cell.angle_beta   90.00
_cell.angle_gamma   90.00
#
_symmetry.space_group_name_H-M   'P 1'
#
loop_
_entity.id
_entity.type
_entity.pdbx_description
1 polymer ?
#
loop_
_entity_poly.entity_id
_entity_poly.type
_entity_poly.pdbx_seq_one_letter_code
_entity_poly.pdbx_strand_id
1 'polypeptide(L)'
;DCVILTHDQFGMIPQSPEMQKEILETELNSVQDNLAVLEAQGNEISRGMLKGVIVRKQNLEVKLKTLEHDIENRKDDVVDFKMMGIDHLLIDESHRFKNLMFNTRHERVAGLGNMAGSQKAMNLLFAIRTIQERTGKDLGATFLSGTTISNSLTELYLLFKYLRPQALEKQGINCFDAWAAIYARKTTDYEFSVANNIVQKERFRYFIKVPELAQFYSEITDYRTAKDIGIDRPNKNEILYNIPPTPDQDHFIQSLMQFAKSGDATLLGRAPLSPTEEKAKMLIATDYARKMSLDMRMVSSAYDDHPDNKASHCAMNIAKYYNQYNAQKGTQFVFSDLGTYKPNEWNVYSEIKRKLVEDHNIPAHEVRFIQEAKTDNQRKELIKGMNEGKIRVLFGSTSMLGTGVNAQKRAVAIHHLDT
;
A
#
# COMPACT_ATOMS: atom_id res chain seq x y z
N ASP A 1 12.26 -19.47 24.91
CA ASP A 1 12.15 -18.02 25.19
C ASP A 1 11.48 -17.35 23.99
N CYS A 2 10.74 -16.27 24.23
CA CYS A 2 10.09 -15.48 23.20
C CYS A 2 10.58 -14.03 23.28
N VAL A 3 10.91 -13.43 22.13
CA VAL A 3 11.32 -12.03 22.02
C VAL A 3 10.34 -11.31 21.10
N ILE A 4 9.84 -10.15 21.54
CA ILE A 4 8.94 -9.30 20.77
C ILE A 4 9.73 -8.12 20.21
N LEU A 5 9.65 -7.96 18.90
CA LEU A 5 10.32 -6.88 18.16
C LEU A 5 9.32 -6.12 17.30
N THR A 6 9.59 -4.86 17.03
CA THR A 6 8.93 -4.15 15.94
C THR A 6 9.44 -4.65 14.59
N HIS A 7 8.67 -4.45 13.51
CA HIS A 7 9.13 -4.79 12.16
C HIS A 7 10.44 -4.07 11.78
N ASP A 8 10.64 -2.84 12.27
CA ASP A 8 11.84 -2.07 11.97
C ASP A 8 13.05 -2.60 12.75
N GLN A 9 12.87 -2.98 14.03
CA GLN A 9 13.93 -3.66 14.80
C GLN A 9 14.33 -5.00 14.18
N PHE A 10 13.34 -5.79 13.70
CA PHE A 10 13.63 -7.02 12.96
C PHE A 10 14.46 -6.74 11.71
N GLY A 11 14.14 -5.66 10.98
CA GLY A 11 14.88 -5.23 9.78
C GLY A 11 16.34 -4.87 10.03
N MET A 12 16.73 -4.59 11.28
CA MET A 12 18.14 -4.30 11.66
C MET A 12 18.97 -5.57 11.91
N ILE A 13 18.32 -6.74 12.04
CA ILE A 13 19.05 -8.00 12.27
C ILE A 13 19.77 -8.40 10.98
N PRO A 14 21.11 -8.54 11.00
CA PRO A 14 21.85 -9.00 9.83
C PRO A 14 21.38 -10.39 9.42
N GLN A 15 21.19 -10.60 8.13
CA GLN A 15 20.87 -11.91 7.56
C GLN A 15 22.16 -12.63 7.14
N SER A 16 22.17 -13.98 7.18
CA SER A 16 23.30 -14.76 6.73
C SER A 16 23.66 -14.38 5.28
N PRO A 17 24.91 -13.95 5.01
CA PRO A 17 25.33 -13.62 3.66
C PRO A 17 25.25 -14.81 2.69
N GLU A 18 25.51 -16.02 3.19
CA GLU A 18 25.44 -17.26 2.41
C GLU A 18 24.00 -17.53 1.98
N MET A 19 23.01 -17.36 2.89
CA MET A 19 21.59 -17.49 2.57
C MET A 19 21.13 -16.43 1.57
N GLN A 20 21.58 -15.20 1.73
CA GLN A 20 21.28 -14.12 0.78
C GLN A 20 21.84 -14.47 -0.61
N LYS A 21 23.08 -14.98 -0.69
CA LYS A 21 23.73 -15.39 -1.94
C LYS A 21 22.92 -16.48 -2.63
N GLU A 22 22.57 -17.55 -1.94
CA GLU A 22 21.80 -18.67 -2.47
C GLU A 22 20.45 -18.22 -3.08
N ILE A 23 19.71 -17.39 -2.36
CA ILE A 23 18.42 -16.89 -2.82
C ILE A 23 18.58 -15.96 -4.03
N LEU A 24 19.56 -15.04 -4.00
CA LEU A 24 19.79 -14.13 -5.12
C LEU A 24 20.32 -14.86 -6.36
N GLU A 25 21.10 -15.93 -6.21
CA GLU A 25 21.50 -16.81 -7.32
C GLU A 25 20.29 -17.52 -7.93
N THR A 26 19.37 -18.01 -7.11
CA THR A 26 18.12 -18.62 -7.58
C THR A 26 17.27 -17.60 -8.38
N GLU A 27 17.17 -16.38 -7.91
CA GLU A 27 16.46 -15.30 -8.64
C GLU A 27 17.18 -14.94 -9.94
N LEU A 28 18.53 -14.90 -9.95
CA LEU A 28 19.32 -14.65 -11.15
C LEU A 28 19.10 -15.75 -12.21
N ASN A 29 19.13 -17.01 -11.80
CA ASN A 29 18.85 -18.14 -12.69
C ASN A 29 17.45 -18.02 -13.32
N SER A 30 16.44 -17.67 -12.52
CA SER A 30 15.08 -17.42 -13.03
C SER A 30 15.01 -16.28 -14.05
N VAL A 31 15.77 -15.19 -13.86
CA VAL A 31 15.88 -14.11 -14.82
C VAL A 31 16.58 -14.55 -16.09
N GLN A 32 17.64 -15.35 -15.98
CA GLN A 32 18.37 -15.89 -17.14
C GLN A 32 17.50 -16.84 -17.97
N ASP A 33 16.71 -17.69 -17.32
CA ASP A 33 15.75 -18.57 -18.00
C ASP A 33 14.69 -17.75 -18.74
N ASN A 34 14.15 -16.73 -18.10
CA ASN A 34 13.21 -15.80 -18.73
C ASN A 34 13.83 -15.09 -19.94
N LEU A 35 15.09 -14.67 -19.84
CA LEU A 35 15.81 -14.03 -20.94
C LEU A 35 16.00 -14.99 -22.12
N ALA A 36 16.44 -16.22 -21.87
CA ALA A 36 16.62 -17.24 -22.89
C ALA A 36 15.31 -17.55 -23.65
N VAL A 37 14.18 -17.66 -22.92
CA VAL A 37 12.86 -17.85 -23.53
C VAL A 37 12.47 -16.66 -24.40
N LEU A 38 12.71 -15.44 -23.94
CA LEU A 38 12.41 -14.23 -24.71
C LEU A 38 13.28 -14.11 -25.97
N GLU A 39 14.58 -14.40 -25.89
CA GLU A 39 15.49 -14.40 -27.04
C GLU A 39 15.10 -15.46 -28.08
N ALA A 40 14.62 -16.62 -27.65
CA ALA A 40 14.13 -17.68 -28.54
C ALA A 40 12.86 -17.29 -29.31
N GLN A 41 12.05 -16.36 -28.79
CA GLN A 41 10.84 -15.87 -29.45
C GLN A 41 11.13 -14.82 -30.57
N GLY A 42 12.34 -14.30 -30.64
CA GLY A 42 12.83 -13.47 -31.74
C GLY A 42 12.12 -12.13 -31.92
N ASN A 43 11.73 -11.78 -33.15
CA ASN A 43 11.20 -10.44 -33.47
C ASN A 43 9.78 -10.13 -32.95
N GLU A 44 9.10 -11.06 -32.32
CA GLU A 44 7.74 -10.86 -31.79
C GLU A 44 7.74 -10.12 -30.44
N ILE A 45 8.92 -9.88 -29.85
CA ILE A 45 9.06 -9.29 -28.52
C ILE A 45 9.37 -7.80 -28.60
N SER A 46 8.74 -7.02 -27.71
CA SER A 46 9.06 -5.60 -27.61
C SER A 46 10.50 -5.41 -27.09
N ARG A 47 11.25 -4.50 -27.74
CA ARG A 47 12.60 -4.12 -27.29
C ARG A 47 12.62 -3.63 -25.83
N GLY A 48 11.51 -3.07 -25.35
CA GLY A 48 11.36 -2.63 -23.97
C GLY A 48 11.34 -3.80 -22.97
N MET A 49 10.64 -4.88 -23.31
CA MET A 49 10.56 -6.09 -22.49
C MET A 49 11.95 -6.72 -22.31
N LEU A 50 12.66 -6.94 -23.42
CA LEU A 50 14.02 -7.50 -23.40
C LEU A 50 14.96 -6.63 -22.55
N LYS A 51 14.93 -5.30 -22.75
CA LYS A 51 15.73 -4.35 -21.98
C LYS A 51 15.42 -4.41 -20.50
N GLY A 52 14.14 -4.54 -20.10
CA GLY A 52 13.73 -4.64 -18.71
C GLY A 52 14.29 -5.88 -18.00
N VAL A 53 14.30 -7.04 -18.70
CA VAL A 53 14.87 -8.29 -18.15
C VAL A 53 16.40 -8.20 -18.04
N ILE A 54 17.08 -7.63 -19.05
CA ILE A 54 18.54 -7.40 -19.03
C ILE A 54 18.94 -6.51 -17.85
N VAL A 55 18.25 -5.40 -17.62
CA VAL A 55 18.54 -4.50 -16.49
C VAL A 55 18.35 -5.22 -15.14
N ARG A 56 17.32 -6.06 -15.00
CA ARG A 56 17.12 -6.86 -13.79
C ARG A 56 18.27 -7.85 -13.57
N LYS A 57 18.70 -8.55 -14.62
CA LYS A 57 19.87 -9.43 -14.58
C LYS A 57 21.10 -8.69 -14.07
N GLN A 58 21.44 -7.55 -14.68
CA GLN A 58 22.58 -6.73 -14.28
C GLN A 58 22.51 -6.27 -12.82
N ASN A 59 21.34 -5.83 -12.36
CA ASN A 59 21.15 -5.43 -10.97
C ASN A 59 21.38 -6.58 -9.98
N LEU A 60 20.94 -7.80 -10.30
CA LEU A 60 21.16 -8.98 -9.47
C LEU A 60 22.64 -9.39 -9.47
N GLU A 61 23.32 -9.34 -10.63
CA GLU A 61 24.75 -9.64 -10.73
C GLU A 61 25.59 -8.66 -9.90
N VAL A 62 25.24 -7.36 -9.91
CA VAL A 62 25.92 -6.36 -9.07
C VAL A 62 25.70 -6.64 -7.59
N LYS A 63 24.47 -6.96 -7.17
CA LYS A 63 24.18 -7.32 -5.78
C LYS A 63 24.95 -8.56 -5.33
N LEU A 64 25.02 -9.58 -6.18
CA LEU A 64 25.80 -10.81 -5.88
C LEU A 64 27.28 -10.53 -5.72
N LYS A 65 27.88 -9.74 -6.61
CA LYS A 65 29.30 -9.35 -6.49
C LYS A 65 29.59 -8.56 -5.21
N THR A 66 28.71 -7.65 -4.84
CA THR A 66 28.83 -6.91 -3.58
C THR A 66 28.77 -7.86 -2.39
N LEU A 67 27.84 -8.79 -2.41
CA LEU A 67 27.65 -9.77 -1.34
C LEU A 67 28.84 -10.75 -1.24
N GLU A 68 29.41 -11.19 -2.36
CA GLU A 68 30.61 -12.02 -2.39
C GLU A 68 31.81 -11.29 -1.76
N HIS A 69 31.99 -10.02 -2.10
CA HIS A 69 32.99 -9.17 -1.48
C HIS A 69 32.77 -9.02 0.05
N ASP A 70 31.52 -8.85 0.49
CA ASP A 70 31.18 -8.75 1.91
C ASP A 70 31.45 -10.06 2.65
N ILE A 71 31.20 -11.22 2.02
CA ILE A 71 31.50 -12.54 2.58
C ILE A 71 33.02 -12.72 2.76
N GLU A 72 33.81 -12.35 1.74
CA GLU A 72 35.27 -12.45 1.77
C GLU A 72 35.91 -11.55 2.83
N ASN A 73 35.32 -10.39 3.09
CA ASN A 73 35.85 -9.40 4.04
C ASN A 73 35.12 -9.40 5.39
N ARG A 74 34.26 -10.38 5.66
CA ARG A 74 33.50 -10.47 6.90
C ARG A 74 34.41 -10.58 8.12
N LYS A 75 34.15 -9.74 9.12
CA LYS A 75 34.74 -9.89 10.45
C LYS A 75 33.94 -10.93 11.23
N ASP A 76 34.59 -11.84 11.90
CA ASP A 76 33.98 -12.96 12.65
C ASP A 76 33.06 -12.56 13.79
N ASP A 77 33.04 -11.28 14.15
CA ASP A 77 32.30 -10.76 15.32
C ASP A 77 30.84 -10.35 15.04
N VAL A 78 30.34 -10.48 13.80
CA VAL A 78 28.96 -10.08 13.45
C VAL A 78 27.99 -11.23 13.65
N VAL A 79 27.14 -11.14 14.68
CA VAL A 79 26.04 -12.07 14.91
C VAL A 79 24.95 -11.84 13.90
N ASP A 80 24.65 -12.82 13.06
CA ASP A 80 23.54 -12.80 12.12
C ASP A 80 22.35 -13.64 12.61
N PHE A 81 21.25 -13.59 11.87
CA PHE A 81 20.02 -14.31 12.20
C PHE A 81 20.24 -15.83 12.33
N LYS A 82 21.12 -16.42 11.51
CA LYS A 82 21.43 -17.87 11.56
C LYS A 82 22.04 -18.27 12.89
N MET A 83 22.92 -17.42 13.44
CA MET A 83 23.61 -17.64 14.71
C MET A 83 22.68 -17.47 15.92
N MET A 84 21.58 -16.72 15.78
CA MET A 84 20.64 -16.47 16.88
C MET A 84 19.81 -17.69 17.27
N GLY A 85 19.77 -18.72 16.46
CA GLY A 85 19.08 -19.99 16.77
C GLY A 85 17.56 -19.88 16.85
N ILE A 86 16.96 -18.89 16.20
CA ILE A 86 15.51 -18.67 16.21
C ILE A 86 14.82 -19.79 15.43
N ASP A 87 13.82 -20.44 16.04
CA ASP A 87 13.12 -21.60 15.48
C ASP A 87 11.87 -21.25 14.73
N HIS A 88 11.22 -20.15 15.10
CA HIS A 88 9.93 -19.76 14.55
C HIS A 88 9.71 -18.23 14.61
N LEU A 89 9.08 -17.70 13.58
CA LEU A 89 8.67 -16.30 13.49
C LEU A 89 7.14 -16.19 13.51
N LEU A 90 6.62 -15.42 14.44
CA LEU A 90 5.22 -15.00 14.47
C LEU A 90 5.15 -13.56 13.95
N ILE A 91 4.56 -13.36 12.79
CA ILE A 91 4.55 -12.06 12.11
C ILE A 91 3.14 -11.49 12.09
N ASP A 92 2.89 -10.52 12.95
CA ASP A 92 1.65 -9.76 12.95
C ASP A 92 1.65 -8.73 11.81
N GLU A 93 0.47 -8.41 11.28
CA GLU A 93 0.30 -7.55 10.10
C GLU A 93 1.23 -7.93 8.94
N SER A 94 1.29 -9.23 8.64
CA SER A 94 2.18 -9.82 7.65
C SER A 94 2.00 -9.26 6.23
N HIS A 95 0.85 -8.63 5.93
CA HIS A 95 0.61 -7.94 4.68
C HIS A 95 1.61 -6.78 4.43
N ARG A 96 2.32 -6.29 5.45
CA ARG A 96 3.40 -5.30 5.30
C ARG A 96 4.63 -5.85 4.59
N PHE A 97 4.76 -7.15 4.44
CA PHE A 97 5.86 -7.86 3.76
C PHE A 97 5.47 -8.39 2.38
N LYS A 98 4.31 -8.02 1.85
CA LYS A 98 3.78 -8.49 0.58
C LYS A 98 4.61 -8.10 -0.66
N ASN A 99 5.44 -7.05 -0.58
CA ASN A 99 6.28 -6.58 -1.67
C ASN A 99 7.59 -7.38 -1.75
N LEU A 100 7.49 -8.69 -1.93
CA LEU A 100 8.63 -9.56 -2.14
C LEU A 100 9.07 -9.53 -3.60
N MET A 101 10.37 -9.73 -3.85
CA MET A 101 10.92 -9.84 -5.19
C MET A 101 10.37 -11.06 -5.93
N PHE A 102 10.07 -10.87 -7.20
CA PHE A 102 9.74 -11.95 -8.13
C PHE A 102 10.13 -11.57 -9.56
N ASN A 103 10.23 -12.55 -10.42
CA ASN A 103 10.57 -12.36 -11.82
C ASN A 103 9.42 -12.83 -12.71
N THR A 104 9.18 -12.09 -13.81
CA THR A 104 8.14 -12.42 -14.78
C THR A 104 8.53 -11.93 -16.18
N ARG A 105 8.06 -12.64 -17.19
CA ARG A 105 8.11 -12.23 -18.60
C ARG A 105 6.98 -11.26 -18.98
N HIS A 106 5.95 -11.15 -18.12
CA HIS A 106 4.81 -10.27 -18.37
C HIS A 106 5.20 -8.82 -18.13
N GLU A 107 5.37 -8.05 -19.18
CA GLU A 107 5.58 -6.60 -19.13
C GLU A 107 4.26 -5.86 -19.34
N ARG A 108 4.11 -4.71 -18.69
CA ARG A 108 2.96 -3.80 -18.84
C ARG A 108 1.59 -4.40 -18.48
N VAL A 109 1.57 -5.52 -17.78
CA VAL A 109 0.34 -6.07 -17.22
C VAL A 109 0.05 -5.36 -15.91
N ALA A 110 -1.09 -4.67 -15.84
CA ALA A 110 -1.48 -3.98 -14.62
C ALA A 110 -1.81 -4.99 -13.50
N GLY A 111 -1.51 -4.63 -12.26
CA GLY A 111 -1.78 -5.48 -11.09
C GLY A 111 -0.68 -6.48 -10.74
N LEU A 112 0.49 -6.43 -11.39
CA LEU A 112 1.63 -7.28 -11.02
C LEU A 112 2.38 -6.79 -9.76
N GLY A 113 2.28 -5.50 -9.42
CA GLY A 113 3.07 -4.91 -8.34
C GLY A 113 4.52 -4.62 -8.72
N ASN A 114 5.35 -4.31 -7.71
CA ASN A 114 6.76 -3.99 -7.92
C ASN A 114 7.61 -5.28 -7.91
N MET A 115 8.17 -5.66 -9.05
CA MET A 115 9.00 -6.85 -9.20
C MET A 115 10.31 -6.80 -8.42
N ALA A 116 10.88 -5.61 -8.18
CA ALA A 116 12.12 -5.46 -7.43
C ALA A 116 11.94 -5.80 -5.93
N GLY A 117 10.71 -5.74 -5.46
CA GLY A 117 10.39 -5.96 -4.06
C GLY A 117 10.91 -4.86 -3.13
N SER A 118 10.81 -5.12 -1.84
CA SER A 118 11.37 -4.26 -0.79
C SER A 118 12.45 -5.00 -0.01
N GLN A 119 13.45 -4.28 0.49
CA GLN A 119 14.51 -4.86 1.33
C GLN A 119 13.92 -5.52 2.59
N LYS A 120 12.88 -4.91 3.17
CA LYS A 120 12.16 -5.44 4.32
C LYS A 120 11.59 -6.85 4.06
N ALA A 121 10.93 -7.03 2.90
CA ALA A 121 10.37 -8.32 2.51
C ALA A 121 11.48 -9.35 2.22
N MET A 122 12.56 -8.93 1.58
CA MET A 122 13.70 -9.80 1.33
C MET A 122 14.38 -10.26 2.63
N ASN A 123 14.57 -9.39 3.61
CA ASN A 123 15.12 -9.75 4.92
C ASN A 123 14.26 -10.81 5.62
N LEU A 124 12.92 -10.68 5.54
CA LEU A 124 12.03 -11.69 6.09
C LEU A 124 12.16 -13.02 5.34
N LEU A 125 12.28 -13.00 4.01
CA LEU A 125 12.49 -14.21 3.23
C LEU A 125 13.78 -14.92 3.63
N PHE A 126 14.89 -14.20 3.77
CA PHE A 126 16.18 -14.76 4.19
C PHE A 126 16.07 -15.43 5.57
N ALA A 127 15.40 -14.77 6.52
CA ALA A 127 15.18 -15.33 7.86
C ALA A 127 14.33 -16.60 7.81
N ILE A 128 13.21 -16.59 7.08
CA ILE A 128 12.36 -17.78 6.94
C ILE A 128 13.09 -18.92 6.25
N ARG A 129 13.85 -18.66 5.19
CA ARG A 129 14.66 -19.69 4.51
C ARG A 129 15.72 -20.30 5.43
N THR A 130 16.37 -19.49 6.26
CA THR A 130 17.32 -19.98 7.27
C THR A 130 16.68 -21.00 8.21
N ILE A 131 15.45 -20.77 8.65
CA ILE A 131 14.72 -21.73 9.49
C ILE A 131 14.28 -22.96 8.68
N GLN A 132 13.77 -22.77 7.47
CA GLN A 132 13.31 -23.84 6.59
C GLN A 132 14.47 -24.77 6.18
N GLU A 133 15.66 -24.23 5.90
CA GLU A 133 16.87 -25.02 5.64
C GLU A 133 17.21 -25.92 6.84
N ARG A 134 17.22 -25.36 8.04
CA ARG A 134 17.53 -26.10 9.27
C ARG A 134 16.53 -27.21 9.57
N THR A 135 15.24 -26.99 9.30
CA THR A 135 14.17 -27.96 9.56
C THR A 135 13.99 -28.97 8.41
N GLY A 136 14.46 -28.64 7.21
CA GLY A 136 14.21 -29.40 5.99
C GLY A 136 12.73 -29.41 5.55
N LYS A 137 11.92 -28.48 6.05
CA LYS A 137 10.47 -28.40 5.83
C LYS A 137 10.02 -26.98 5.55
N ASP A 138 8.83 -26.83 4.94
CA ASP A 138 8.15 -25.55 4.74
C ASP A 138 7.54 -25.02 6.06
N LEU A 139 8.33 -25.00 7.13
CA LEU A 139 7.93 -24.58 8.47
C LEU A 139 8.85 -23.45 8.95
N GLY A 140 8.45 -22.73 9.99
CA GLY A 140 9.29 -21.72 10.64
C GLY A 140 8.71 -20.32 10.67
N ALA A 141 7.53 -20.12 10.07
CA ALA A 141 6.84 -18.83 10.15
C ALA A 141 5.31 -19.03 10.25
N THR A 142 4.68 -18.17 11.03
CA THR A 142 3.22 -18.00 11.08
C THR A 142 2.88 -16.55 10.78
N PHE A 143 2.11 -16.34 9.73
CA PHE A 143 1.65 -15.03 9.32
C PHE A 143 0.27 -14.73 9.89
N LEU A 144 0.12 -13.58 10.50
CA LEU A 144 -1.13 -13.07 11.03
C LEU A 144 -1.52 -11.82 10.24
N SER A 145 -2.70 -11.79 9.67
CA SER A 145 -3.21 -10.63 8.93
C SER A 145 -4.71 -10.68 8.75
N GLY A 146 -5.36 -9.54 8.86
CA GLY A 146 -6.75 -9.37 8.42
C GLY A 146 -6.90 -9.19 6.90
N THR A 147 -5.80 -9.09 6.16
CA THR A 147 -5.78 -8.81 4.71
C THR A 147 -4.78 -9.70 4.00
N THR A 148 -5.22 -10.80 3.42
CA THR A 148 -4.33 -11.73 2.71
C THR A 148 -3.89 -11.19 1.36
N ILE A 149 -4.84 -10.64 0.59
CA ILE A 149 -4.62 -10.04 -0.74
C ILE A 149 -5.23 -8.65 -0.72
N SER A 150 -4.46 -7.64 -1.06
CA SER A 150 -4.94 -6.25 -1.06
C SER A 150 -5.03 -5.63 -2.45
N ASN A 151 -4.03 -5.84 -3.31
CA ASN A 151 -3.90 -5.09 -4.56
C ASN A 151 -3.68 -5.97 -5.80
N SER A 152 -3.15 -7.17 -5.64
CA SER A 152 -2.70 -7.99 -6.77
C SER A 152 -2.83 -9.48 -6.50
N LEU A 153 -3.18 -10.25 -7.53
CA LEU A 153 -3.13 -11.72 -7.49
C LEU A 153 -1.71 -12.25 -7.22
N THR A 154 -0.70 -11.49 -7.57
CA THR A 154 0.71 -11.79 -7.29
C THR A 154 0.97 -11.97 -5.79
N GLU A 155 0.26 -11.24 -4.94
CA GLU A 155 0.43 -11.31 -3.48
C GLU A 155 0.20 -12.72 -2.93
N LEU A 156 -0.73 -13.48 -3.50
CA LEU A 156 -0.97 -14.87 -3.10
C LEU A 156 0.20 -15.79 -3.49
N TYR A 157 0.74 -15.63 -4.70
CA TYR A 157 1.96 -16.34 -5.08
C TYR A 157 3.13 -16.03 -4.14
N LEU A 158 3.31 -14.76 -3.80
CA LEU A 158 4.39 -14.33 -2.90
C LEU A 158 4.21 -14.87 -1.48
N LEU A 159 2.98 -15.02 -1.00
CA LEU A 159 2.67 -15.70 0.25
C LEU A 159 3.15 -17.16 0.21
N PHE A 160 2.84 -17.89 -0.87
CA PHE A 160 3.32 -19.25 -1.03
C PHE A 160 4.85 -19.31 -1.19
N LYS A 161 5.45 -18.34 -1.84
CA LYS A 161 6.91 -18.23 -1.93
C LYS A 161 7.57 -18.13 -0.56
N TYR A 162 6.95 -17.46 0.42
CA TYR A 162 7.42 -17.48 1.81
C TYR A 162 7.19 -18.84 2.49
N LEU A 163 5.98 -19.35 2.42
CA LEU A 163 5.50 -20.40 3.33
C LEU A 163 5.50 -21.81 2.73
N ARG A 164 5.54 -21.95 1.40
CA ARG A 164 5.43 -23.25 0.70
C ARG A 164 6.42 -23.45 -0.45
N PRO A 165 7.71 -23.10 -0.30
CA PRO A 165 8.66 -23.20 -1.42
C PRO A 165 8.83 -24.64 -1.95
N GLN A 166 8.90 -25.65 -1.07
CA GLN A 166 9.05 -27.05 -1.49
C GLN A 166 7.79 -27.56 -2.17
N ALA A 167 6.60 -27.16 -1.71
CA ALA A 167 5.34 -27.52 -2.33
C ALA A 167 5.20 -26.90 -3.73
N LEU A 168 5.61 -25.64 -3.91
CA LEU A 168 5.66 -25.00 -5.23
C LEU A 168 6.62 -25.73 -6.18
N GLU A 169 7.80 -26.12 -5.68
CA GLU A 169 8.81 -26.84 -6.46
C GLU A 169 8.31 -28.22 -6.89
N LYS A 170 7.71 -29.00 -5.99
CA LYS A 170 7.12 -30.31 -6.29
C LYS A 170 6.08 -30.27 -7.38
N GLN A 171 5.36 -29.16 -7.51
CA GLN A 171 4.36 -28.96 -8.55
C GLN A 171 4.90 -28.30 -9.83
N GLY A 172 6.19 -27.93 -9.85
CA GLY A 172 6.81 -27.23 -10.98
C GLY A 172 6.33 -25.80 -11.18
N ILE A 173 5.82 -25.15 -10.11
CA ILE A 173 5.26 -23.79 -10.12
C ILE A 173 6.00 -22.83 -9.18
N ASN A 174 7.27 -23.06 -9.01
CA ASN A 174 8.16 -22.28 -8.15
C ASN A 174 8.53 -20.89 -8.72
N CYS A 175 8.22 -20.61 -9.99
CA CYS A 175 8.31 -19.27 -10.56
C CYS A 175 6.91 -18.68 -10.82
N PHE A 176 6.82 -17.34 -10.80
CA PHE A 176 5.54 -16.65 -10.95
C PHE A 176 4.84 -17.00 -12.26
N ASP A 177 5.57 -17.06 -13.38
CA ASP A 177 4.97 -17.29 -14.69
C ASP A 177 4.35 -18.68 -14.82
N ALA A 178 4.98 -19.71 -14.22
CA ALA A 178 4.43 -21.06 -14.18
C ALA A 178 3.17 -21.11 -13.28
N TRP A 179 3.21 -20.48 -12.12
CA TRP A 179 2.06 -20.39 -11.23
C TRP A 179 0.91 -19.61 -11.89
N ALA A 180 1.19 -18.47 -12.51
CA ALA A 180 0.19 -17.65 -13.17
C ALA A 180 -0.46 -18.35 -14.37
N ALA A 181 0.30 -19.14 -15.10
CA ALA A 181 -0.23 -19.95 -16.22
C ALA A 181 -1.30 -20.95 -15.77
N ILE A 182 -1.25 -21.43 -14.53
CA ILE A 182 -2.20 -22.38 -13.97
C ILE A 182 -3.36 -21.68 -13.25
N TYR A 183 -3.09 -20.64 -12.47
CA TYR A 183 -4.05 -20.09 -11.52
C TYR A 183 -4.53 -18.67 -11.83
N ALA A 184 -3.95 -17.99 -12.81
CA ALA A 184 -4.31 -16.61 -13.13
C ALA A 184 -4.73 -16.44 -14.58
N ARG A 185 -5.73 -15.60 -14.82
CA ARG A 185 -6.20 -15.26 -16.16
C ARG A 185 -5.99 -13.77 -16.42
N LYS A 186 -5.31 -13.48 -17.54
CA LYS A 186 -5.24 -12.13 -18.08
C LYS A 186 -6.54 -11.74 -18.75
N THR A 187 -6.96 -10.51 -18.55
CA THR A 187 -8.08 -9.88 -19.27
C THR A 187 -7.63 -8.54 -19.83
N THR A 188 -8.30 -8.14 -20.88
CA THR A 188 -8.13 -6.83 -21.48
C THR A 188 -9.27 -5.94 -21.00
N ASP A 189 -8.95 -4.84 -20.35
CA ASP A 189 -9.90 -3.84 -19.90
C ASP A 189 -9.68 -2.52 -20.63
N TYR A 190 -10.76 -1.78 -20.83
CA TYR A 190 -10.72 -0.43 -21.36
C TYR A 190 -10.94 0.57 -20.24
N GLU A 191 -10.04 1.52 -20.09
CA GLU A 191 -10.09 2.54 -19.04
C GLU A 191 -9.96 3.94 -19.64
N PHE A 192 -10.58 4.93 -18.97
CA PHE A 192 -10.30 6.32 -19.28
C PHE A 192 -8.97 6.73 -18.64
N SER A 193 -8.07 7.29 -19.47
CA SER A 193 -6.87 7.96 -18.97
C SER A 193 -7.23 9.33 -18.37
N VAL A 194 -6.31 9.93 -17.61
CA VAL A 194 -6.47 11.31 -17.11
C VAL A 194 -6.66 12.33 -18.25
N ALA A 195 -6.14 12.01 -19.45
CA ALA A 195 -6.36 12.81 -20.67
C ALA A 195 -7.75 12.56 -21.34
N ASN A 196 -8.64 11.85 -20.66
CA ASN A 196 -9.96 11.45 -21.15
C ASN A 196 -9.95 10.65 -22.48
N ASN A 197 -8.92 9.87 -22.69
CA ASN A 197 -8.82 8.92 -23.79
C ASN A 197 -9.10 7.51 -23.30
N ILE A 198 -9.75 6.69 -24.13
CA ILE A 198 -9.89 5.27 -23.86
C ILE A 198 -8.55 4.58 -24.12
N VAL A 199 -8.00 3.92 -23.12
CA VAL A 199 -6.78 3.14 -23.20
C VAL A 199 -7.08 1.68 -22.86
N GLN A 200 -6.46 0.79 -23.65
CA GLN A 200 -6.54 -0.65 -23.41
C GLN A 200 -5.43 -1.06 -22.46
N LYS A 201 -5.79 -1.83 -21.42
CA LYS A 201 -4.83 -2.38 -20.46
C LYS A 201 -5.06 -3.86 -20.25
N GLU A 202 -3.99 -4.64 -20.28
CA GLU A 202 -4.01 -6.03 -19.81
C GLU A 202 -3.82 -6.08 -18.30
N ARG A 203 -4.62 -6.96 -17.64
CA ARG A 203 -4.53 -7.18 -16.19
C ARG A 203 -4.64 -8.66 -15.88
N PHE A 204 -3.92 -9.13 -14.86
CA PHE A 204 -4.29 -10.35 -14.14
C PHE A 204 -5.44 -10.01 -13.17
N ARG A 205 -6.67 -10.38 -13.53
CA ARG A 205 -7.85 -9.98 -12.78
C ARG A 205 -8.53 -11.12 -12.05
N TYR A 206 -8.47 -12.31 -12.60
CA TYR A 206 -9.22 -13.45 -12.09
C TYR A 206 -8.30 -14.61 -11.77
N PHE A 207 -8.61 -15.29 -10.67
CA PHE A 207 -8.13 -16.64 -10.44
C PHE A 207 -8.91 -17.63 -11.28
N ILE A 208 -8.21 -18.64 -11.77
CA ILE A 208 -8.78 -19.84 -12.39
C ILE A 208 -8.39 -21.05 -11.56
N LYS A 209 -9.07 -22.18 -11.76
CA LYS A 209 -8.89 -23.38 -10.93
C LYS A 209 -9.02 -23.07 -9.44
N VAL A 210 -10.05 -22.30 -9.10
CA VAL A 210 -10.27 -21.79 -7.75
C VAL A 210 -10.37 -22.90 -6.70
N PRO A 211 -11.04 -24.06 -6.97
CA PRO A 211 -11.09 -25.14 -5.98
C PRO A 211 -9.72 -25.70 -5.61
N GLU A 212 -8.86 -25.93 -6.60
CA GLU A 212 -7.49 -26.45 -6.38
C GLU A 212 -6.61 -25.44 -5.66
N LEU A 213 -6.73 -24.16 -6.04
CA LEU A 213 -6.02 -23.06 -5.37
C LEU A 213 -6.49 -22.88 -3.93
N ALA A 214 -7.80 -22.96 -3.69
CA ALA A 214 -8.39 -22.88 -2.36
C ALA A 214 -7.93 -24.05 -1.48
N GLN A 215 -7.86 -25.27 -2.03
CA GLN A 215 -7.33 -26.42 -1.32
C GLN A 215 -5.87 -26.19 -0.93
N PHE A 216 -5.03 -25.78 -1.88
CA PHE A 216 -3.61 -25.49 -1.65
C PHE A 216 -3.40 -24.42 -0.59
N TYR A 217 -4.28 -23.41 -0.55
CA TYR A 217 -4.27 -22.35 0.46
C TYR A 217 -4.75 -22.85 1.83
N SER A 218 -5.82 -23.65 1.87
CA SER A 218 -6.44 -24.14 3.11
C SER A 218 -5.55 -25.12 3.88
N GLU A 219 -4.61 -25.79 3.21
CA GLU A 219 -3.65 -26.69 3.87
C GLU A 219 -2.73 -25.98 4.86
N ILE A 220 -2.51 -24.68 4.71
CA ILE A 220 -1.63 -23.88 5.56
C ILE A 220 -2.34 -22.70 6.25
N THR A 221 -3.66 -22.59 6.10
CA THR A 221 -4.38 -21.39 6.55
C THR A 221 -5.54 -21.76 7.46
N ASP A 222 -5.62 -21.11 8.62
CA ASP A 222 -6.84 -21.04 9.42
C ASP A 222 -7.53 -19.69 9.14
N TYR A 223 -8.56 -19.72 8.30
CA TYR A 223 -9.31 -18.54 7.91
C TYR A 223 -10.59 -18.42 8.72
N ARG A 224 -10.74 -17.29 9.42
CA ARG A 224 -11.91 -17.00 10.26
C ARG A 224 -12.51 -15.66 9.89
N THR A 225 -13.79 -15.62 9.65
CA THR A 225 -14.55 -14.38 9.49
C THR A 225 -15.08 -13.90 10.84
N ALA A 226 -15.49 -12.63 10.91
CA ALA A 226 -16.15 -12.13 12.10
C ALA A 226 -17.43 -12.90 12.46
N LYS A 227 -18.11 -13.46 11.45
CA LYS A 227 -19.29 -14.31 11.66
C LYS A 227 -18.92 -15.64 12.31
N ASP A 228 -17.79 -16.24 11.91
CA ASP A 228 -17.34 -17.54 12.44
C ASP A 228 -16.96 -17.45 13.93
N ILE A 229 -16.46 -16.29 14.36
CA ILE A 229 -16.05 -16.04 15.75
C ILE A 229 -17.10 -15.28 16.56
N GLY A 230 -18.29 -15.03 16.00
CA GLY A 230 -19.41 -14.41 16.71
C GLY A 230 -19.19 -12.97 17.14
N ILE A 231 -18.33 -12.22 16.44
CA ILE A 231 -18.16 -10.80 16.72
C ILE A 231 -19.39 -10.04 16.23
N ASP A 232 -20.06 -9.38 17.19
CA ASP A 232 -21.13 -8.45 16.87
C ASP A 232 -20.57 -7.19 16.21
N ARG A 233 -21.03 -6.87 15.01
CA ARG A 233 -20.62 -5.71 14.24
C ARG A 233 -21.79 -4.74 14.08
N PRO A 234 -21.55 -3.43 14.18
CA PRO A 234 -22.59 -2.46 13.87
C PRO A 234 -23.01 -2.58 12.39
N ASN A 235 -24.29 -2.32 12.14
CA ASN A 235 -24.78 -2.25 10.78
C ASN A 235 -24.13 -1.06 10.05
N LYS A 236 -23.55 -1.33 8.88
CA LYS A 236 -22.96 -0.31 8.01
C LYS A 236 -24.07 0.31 7.18
N ASN A 237 -24.21 1.64 7.25
CA ASN A 237 -25.01 2.43 6.34
C ASN A 237 -24.07 3.31 5.50
N GLU A 238 -23.86 2.95 4.25
CA GLU A 238 -22.97 3.67 3.34
C GLU A 238 -23.72 4.74 2.57
N ILE A 239 -23.29 5.99 2.71
CA ILE A 239 -23.89 7.14 2.08
C ILE A 239 -22.87 7.77 1.13
N LEU A 240 -23.14 7.73 -0.16
CA LEU A 240 -22.34 8.40 -1.18
C LEU A 240 -22.85 9.83 -1.35
N TYR A 241 -22.02 10.81 -1.00
CA TYR A 241 -22.30 12.21 -1.26
C TYR A 241 -21.68 12.63 -2.59
N ASN A 242 -22.54 12.84 -3.59
CA ASN A 242 -22.14 13.39 -4.89
C ASN A 242 -22.13 14.91 -4.80
N ILE A 243 -20.95 15.50 -4.79
CA ILE A 243 -20.75 16.94 -4.72
C ILE A 243 -20.37 17.42 -6.12
N PRO A 244 -21.20 18.24 -6.78
CA PRO A 244 -20.88 18.81 -8.08
C PRO A 244 -19.60 19.65 -8.02
N PRO A 245 -18.80 19.72 -9.09
CA PRO A 245 -17.63 20.57 -9.12
C PRO A 245 -18.01 22.04 -8.98
N THR A 246 -17.17 22.80 -8.31
CA THR A 246 -17.29 24.26 -8.26
C THR A 246 -16.86 24.87 -9.61
N PRO A 247 -17.23 26.14 -9.93
CA PRO A 247 -16.81 26.79 -11.17
C PRO A 247 -15.30 26.77 -11.39
N ASP A 248 -14.50 26.99 -10.34
CA ASP A 248 -13.05 26.94 -10.42
C ASP A 248 -12.54 25.53 -10.73
N GLN A 249 -13.17 24.50 -10.16
CA GLN A 249 -12.83 23.10 -10.46
C GLN A 249 -13.16 22.76 -11.92
N ASP A 250 -14.32 23.18 -12.42
CA ASP A 250 -14.70 22.96 -13.83
C ASP A 250 -13.71 23.62 -14.79
N HIS A 251 -13.28 24.85 -14.49
CA HIS A 251 -12.27 25.53 -15.29
C HIS A 251 -10.92 24.81 -15.22
N PHE A 252 -10.49 24.43 -14.02
CA PHE A 252 -9.19 23.78 -13.84
C PHE A 252 -9.12 22.38 -14.45
N ILE A 253 -10.22 21.62 -14.48
CA ILE A 253 -10.30 20.32 -15.18
C ILE A 253 -9.91 20.46 -16.64
N GLN A 254 -10.36 21.52 -17.34
CA GLN A 254 -10.01 21.75 -18.75
C GLN A 254 -8.50 21.99 -18.91
N SER A 255 -7.91 22.81 -18.04
CA SER A 255 -6.45 23.04 -18.01
C SER A 255 -5.67 21.75 -17.72
N LEU A 256 -6.16 20.95 -16.79
CA LEU A 256 -5.54 19.67 -16.42
C LEU A 256 -5.58 18.65 -17.57
N MET A 257 -6.70 18.57 -18.28
CA MET A 257 -6.85 17.71 -19.46
C MET A 257 -5.89 18.15 -20.59
N GLN A 258 -5.75 19.45 -20.82
CA GLN A 258 -4.81 19.99 -21.81
C GLN A 258 -3.36 19.71 -21.40
N PHE A 259 -3.00 19.92 -20.14
CA PHE A 259 -1.69 19.54 -19.59
C PHE A 259 -1.38 18.06 -19.80
N ALA A 260 -2.32 17.17 -19.47
CA ALA A 260 -2.14 15.73 -19.65
C ALA A 260 -1.84 15.34 -21.11
N LYS A 261 -2.38 16.08 -22.06
CA LYS A 261 -2.13 15.88 -23.51
C LYS A 261 -0.80 16.50 -23.97
N SER A 262 -0.61 17.78 -23.66
CA SER A 262 0.50 18.59 -24.20
C SER A 262 1.81 18.48 -23.39
N GLY A 263 1.72 18.30 -22.07
CA GLY A 263 2.84 18.45 -21.14
C GLY A 263 3.15 19.91 -20.77
N ASP A 264 2.34 20.86 -21.23
CA ASP A 264 2.53 22.29 -20.90
C ASP A 264 2.14 22.57 -19.45
N ALA A 265 3.16 22.62 -18.59
CA ALA A 265 2.99 22.84 -17.14
C ALA A 265 2.52 24.24 -16.79
N THR A 266 2.62 25.21 -17.72
CA THR A 266 2.12 26.59 -17.48
C THR A 266 0.61 26.62 -17.30
N LEU A 267 -0.10 25.64 -17.90
CA LEU A 267 -1.55 25.44 -17.70
C LEU A 267 -1.93 25.13 -16.25
N LEU A 268 -0.99 24.63 -15.47
CA LEU A 268 -1.17 24.36 -14.04
C LEU A 268 -0.57 25.46 -13.14
N GLY A 269 -0.13 26.58 -13.73
CA GLY A 269 0.49 27.68 -13.01
C GLY A 269 1.89 27.37 -12.47
N ARG A 270 2.62 26.41 -13.08
CA ARG A 270 3.96 26.03 -12.63
C ARG A 270 4.99 26.15 -13.75
N ALA A 271 6.28 26.10 -13.38
CA ALA A 271 7.38 26.08 -14.32
C ALA A 271 7.33 24.85 -15.27
N PRO A 272 7.93 24.94 -16.47
CA PRO A 272 8.04 23.83 -17.40
C PRO A 272 8.59 22.56 -16.74
N LEU A 273 8.14 21.38 -17.22
CA LEU A 273 8.60 20.11 -16.69
C LEU A 273 10.08 19.87 -16.98
N SER A 274 10.81 19.34 -16.02
CA SER A 274 12.14 18.77 -16.22
C SER A 274 12.02 17.44 -17.02
N PRO A 275 13.12 16.95 -17.64
CA PRO A 275 13.10 15.66 -18.39
C PRO A 275 12.66 14.46 -17.54
N THR A 276 12.87 14.51 -16.24
CA THR A 276 12.41 13.46 -15.31
C THR A 276 10.91 13.60 -15.03
N GLU A 277 10.42 14.80 -14.84
CA GLU A 277 9.00 15.09 -14.63
C GLU A 277 8.16 14.80 -15.87
N GLU A 278 8.70 14.98 -17.09
CA GLU A 278 8.01 14.61 -18.32
C GLU A 278 7.63 13.13 -18.35
N LYS A 279 8.52 12.25 -17.88
CA LYS A 279 8.25 10.82 -17.74
C LYS A 279 7.16 10.54 -16.71
N ALA A 280 7.02 11.41 -15.71
CA ALA A 280 6.02 11.32 -14.63
C ALA A 280 4.79 12.22 -14.87
N LYS A 281 4.62 12.78 -16.07
CA LYS A 281 3.55 13.72 -16.41
C LYS A 281 2.16 13.29 -15.94
N MET A 282 1.81 12.03 -16.16
CA MET A 282 0.50 11.51 -15.76
C MET A 282 0.36 11.38 -14.24
N LEU A 283 1.44 11.12 -13.53
CA LEU A 283 1.43 11.11 -12.07
C LEU A 283 1.21 12.53 -11.52
N ILE A 284 1.86 13.52 -12.14
CA ILE A 284 1.66 14.94 -11.80
C ILE A 284 0.20 15.34 -12.04
N ALA A 285 -0.36 14.97 -13.21
CA ALA A 285 -1.76 15.25 -13.50
C ALA A 285 -2.72 14.64 -12.48
N THR A 286 -2.45 13.40 -12.07
CA THR A 286 -3.25 12.69 -11.05
C THR A 286 -3.14 13.37 -9.68
N ASP A 287 -1.96 13.83 -9.28
CA ASP A 287 -1.76 14.56 -8.02
C ASP A 287 -2.57 15.86 -7.99
N TYR A 288 -2.52 16.64 -9.07
CA TYR A 288 -3.34 17.85 -9.19
C TYR A 288 -4.84 17.54 -9.21
N ALA A 289 -5.27 16.48 -9.91
CA ALA A 289 -6.66 16.05 -9.91
C ALA A 289 -7.17 15.70 -8.51
N ARG A 290 -6.39 15.00 -7.73
CA ARG A 290 -6.72 14.66 -6.34
C ARG A 290 -6.78 15.90 -5.45
N LYS A 291 -5.82 16.81 -5.57
CA LYS A 291 -5.78 18.06 -4.81
C LYS A 291 -6.97 18.93 -5.11
N MET A 292 -7.25 19.21 -6.40
CA MET A 292 -8.38 20.04 -6.79
C MET A 292 -9.73 19.46 -6.37
N SER A 293 -9.84 18.14 -6.33
CA SER A 293 -11.09 17.47 -5.93
C SER A 293 -11.44 17.67 -4.46
N LEU A 294 -10.44 17.91 -3.61
CA LEU A 294 -10.63 18.22 -2.19
C LEU A 294 -10.92 19.70 -1.99
N ASP A 295 -10.01 20.54 -2.43
CA ASP A 295 -10.09 21.98 -2.28
C ASP A 295 -9.12 22.65 -3.26
N MET A 296 -9.58 23.66 -4.02
CA MET A 296 -8.76 24.38 -4.99
C MET A 296 -7.58 25.08 -4.35
N ARG A 297 -7.66 25.48 -3.08
CA ARG A 297 -6.55 26.07 -2.32
C ARG A 297 -5.36 25.11 -2.12
N MET A 298 -5.54 23.80 -2.31
CA MET A 298 -4.43 22.83 -2.39
C MET A 298 -3.62 22.95 -3.68
N VAL A 299 -4.23 23.47 -4.74
CA VAL A 299 -3.56 23.73 -6.02
C VAL A 299 -2.81 25.05 -5.97
N SER A 300 -3.46 26.10 -5.49
CA SER A 300 -2.88 27.44 -5.34
C SER A 300 -3.58 28.22 -4.24
N SER A 301 -2.82 28.95 -3.45
CA SER A 301 -3.34 29.89 -2.45
C SER A 301 -4.07 31.12 -3.06
N ALA A 302 -4.04 31.26 -4.38
CA ALA A 302 -4.79 32.30 -5.09
C ALA A 302 -6.29 31.99 -5.23
N TYR A 303 -6.70 30.74 -4.99
CA TYR A 303 -8.12 30.38 -4.98
C TYR A 303 -8.77 30.70 -3.63
N ASP A 304 -10.02 31.10 -3.69
CA ASP A 304 -10.83 31.38 -2.51
C ASP A 304 -11.56 30.12 -2.00
N ASP A 305 -12.11 30.23 -0.79
CA ASP A 305 -13.02 29.21 -0.25
C ASP A 305 -14.34 29.19 -1.05
N HIS A 306 -14.96 28.03 -1.09
CA HIS A 306 -16.27 27.87 -1.74
C HIS A 306 -17.23 27.07 -0.81
N PRO A 307 -18.49 27.51 -0.65
CA PRO A 307 -19.44 26.86 0.25
C PRO A 307 -19.80 25.44 -0.18
N ASP A 308 -19.64 25.10 -1.45
CA ASP A 308 -19.95 23.79 -2.02
C ASP A 308 -18.72 22.91 -2.32
N ASN A 309 -17.54 23.25 -1.78
CA ASN A 309 -16.40 22.36 -1.89
C ASN A 309 -16.49 21.18 -0.90
N LYS A 310 -15.65 20.16 -1.07
CA LYS A 310 -15.65 18.98 -0.20
C LYS A 310 -15.40 19.32 1.26
N ALA A 311 -14.54 20.28 1.56
CA ALA A 311 -14.24 20.70 2.93
C ALA A 311 -15.48 21.27 3.62
N SER A 312 -16.25 22.12 2.91
CA SER A 312 -17.50 22.70 3.43
C SER A 312 -18.59 21.65 3.65
N HIS A 313 -18.80 20.76 2.68
CA HIS A 313 -19.75 19.65 2.79
C HIS A 313 -19.37 18.66 3.90
N CYS A 314 -18.08 18.39 4.08
CA CYS A 314 -17.60 17.56 5.17
C CYS A 314 -17.91 18.20 6.54
N ALA A 315 -17.63 19.49 6.72
CA ALA A 315 -17.93 20.21 7.95
C ALA A 315 -19.43 20.19 8.26
N MET A 316 -20.27 20.40 7.26
CA MET A 316 -21.74 20.36 7.40
C MET A 316 -22.21 18.96 7.84
N ASN A 317 -21.70 17.89 7.22
CA ASN A 317 -22.05 16.52 7.58
C ASN A 317 -21.57 16.14 8.98
N ILE A 318 -20.35 16.53 9.35
CA ILE A 318 -19.83 16.33 10.72
C ILE A 318 -20.74 17.05 11.73
N ALA A 319 -21.10 18.31 11.49
CA ALA A 319 -21.97 19.08 12.37
C ALA A 319 -23.36 18.46 12.51
N LYS A 320 -23.93 17.94 11.41
CA LYS A 320 -25.19 17.19 11.44
C LYS A 320 -25.15 16.03 12.40
N TYR A 321 -24.16 15.13 12.29
CA TYR A 321 -24.04 13.97 13.15
C TYR A 321 -23.59 14.34 14.57
N TYR A 322 -22.79 15.40 14.73
CA TYR A 322 -22.44 15.93 16.04
C TYR A 322 -23.67 16.32 16.84
N ASN A 323 -24.60 17.06 16.22
CA ASN A 323 -25.86 17.50 16.86
C ASN A 323 -26.81 16.32 17.08
N GLN A 324 -26.97 15.46 16.07
CA GLN A 324 -27.87 14.30 16.14
C GLN A 324 -27.50 13.35 17.30
N TYR A 325 -26.22 13.14 17.54
CA TYR A 325 -25.70 12.21 18.55
C TYR A 325 -25.06 12.93 19.75
N ASN A 326 -25.50 14.17 20.03
CA ASN A 326 -24.90 14.96 21.10
C ASN A 326 -25.20 14.39 22.49
N ALA A 327 -26.43 13.92 22.73
CA ALA A 327 -26.84 13.37 24.04
C ALA A 327 -25.98 12.18 24.49
N GLN A 328 -25.55 11.30 23.56
CA GLN A 328 -24.71 10.15 23.84
C GLN A 328 -23.21 10.41 23.61
N LYS A 329 -22.83 11.64 23.33
CA LYS A 329 -21.45 12.02 22.99
C LYS A 329 -20.85 11.16 21.89
N GLY A 330 -21.63 10.92 20.83
CA GLY A 330 -21.19 10.15 19.67
C GLY A 330 -19.97 10.76 19.01
N THR A 331 -19.03 9.94 18.59
CA THR A 331 -17.76 10.37 18.00
C THR A 331 -17.69 10.07 16.52
N GLN A 332 -16.86 10.80 15.80
CA GLN A 332 -16.71 10.68 14.36
C GLN A 332 -15.25 10.62 13.95
N PHE A 333 -14.94 9.84 12.93
CA PHE A 333 -13.62 9.80 12.31
C PHE A 333 -13.67 10.49 10.95
N VAL A 334 -12.60 11.21 10.62
CA VAL A 334 -12.42 11.83 9.30
C VAL A 334 -11.11 11.34 8.72
N PHE A 335 -11.21 10.62 7.61
CA PHE A 335 -10.06 10.06 6.89
C PHE A 335 -9.76 10.87 5.64
N SER A 336 -8.51 11.31 5.52
CA SER A 336 -7.94 11.82 4.28
C SER A 336 -6.42 11.61 4.31
N ASP A 337 -5.88 11.11 3.21
CA ASP A 337 -4.43 10.95 3.02
C ASP A 337 -3.79 12.20 2.42
N LEU A 338 -4.62 13.12 1.91
CA LEU A 338 -4.20 14.44 1.42
C LEU A 338 -4.68 15.57 2.33
N GLY A 339 -3.98 16.69 2.29
CA GLY A 339 -4.35 17.89 3.06
C GLY A 339 -4.28 17.69 4.56
N THR A 340 -3.41 16.78 5.02
CA THR A 340 -3.23 16.43 6.42
C THR A 340 -2.67 17.60 7.24
N TYR A 341 -2.90 17.56 8.55
CA TYR A 341 -2.46 18.62 9.46
C TYR A 341 -0.96 18.88 9.39
N LYS A 342 -0.62 20.17 9.19
CA LYS A 342 0.71 20.71 9.30
C LYS A 342 0.66 22.00 10.10
N PRO A 343 1.47 22.13 11.18
CA PRO A 343 1.55 23.37 11.94
C PRO A 343 2.00 24.55 11.05
N ASN A 344 1.37 25.71 11.22
CA ASN A 344 1.72 26.94 10.55
C ASN A 344 1.59 26.97 9.01
N GLU A 345 0.99 25.95 8.42
CA GLU A 345 0.64 25.91 7.01
C GLU A 345 -0.88 25.72 6.85
N TRP A 346 -1.46 26.35 5.83
CA TRP A 346 -2.84 26.05 5.47
C TRP A 346 -2.96 24.57 5.04
N ASN A 347 -3.97 23.88 5.54
CA ASN A 347 -4.26 22.50 5.18
C ASN A 347 -5.77 22.21 5.36
N VAL A 348 -6.25 21.21 4.66
CA VAL A 348 -7.69 20.85 4.64
C VAL A 348 -8.20 20.48 6.03
N TYR A 349 -7.41 19.78 6.85
CA TYR A 349 -7.82 19.41 8.22
C TYR A 349 -8.09 20.66 9.08
N SER A 350 -7.15 21.60 9.07
CA SER A 350 -7.30 22.85 9.82
C SER A 350 -8.46 23.70 9.31
N GLU A 351 -8.70 23.69 7.99
CA GLU A 351 -9.81 24.41 7.37
C GLU A 351 -11.17 23.81 7.77
N ILE A 352 -11.31 22.48 7.73
CA ILE A 352 -12.55 21.83 8.19
C ILE A 352 -12.76 22.10 9.69
N LYS A 353 -11.71 22.03 10.51
CA LYS A 353 -11.79 22.38 11.94
C LYS A 353 -12.24 23.82 12.14
N ARG A 354 -11.69 24.78 11.38
CA ARG A 354 -12.12 26.19 11.43
C ARG A 354 -13.59 26.32 11.15
N LYS A 355 -14.10 25.69 10.07
CA LYS A 355 -15.52 25.69 9.71
C LYS A 355 -16.38 25.06 10.82
N LEU A 356 -15.96 23.96 11.43
CA LEU A 356 -16.68 23.34 12.53
C LEU A 356 -16.78 24.25 13.74
N VAL A 357 -15.73 24.99 14.06
CA VAL A 357 -15.68 25.91 15.22
C VAL A 357 -16.43 27.20 14.92
N GLU A 358 -16.15 27.85 13.81
CA GLU A 358 -16.65 29.18 13.49
C GLU A 358 -18.08 29.17 12.92
N ASP A 359 -18.37 28.24 12.01
CA ASP A 359 -19.64 28.19 11.29
C ASP A 359 -20.68 27.30 11.99
N HIS A 360 -20.20 26.29 12.75
CA HIS A 360 -21.07 25.28 13.39
C HIS A 360 -21.01 25.27 14.92
N ASN A 361 -20.25 26.18 15.54
CA ASN A 361 -20.12 26.35 17.00
C ASN A 361 -19.70 25.08 17.76
N ILE A 362 -18.91 24.19 17.14
CA ILE A 362 -18.36 23.02 17.80
C ILE A 362 -17.10 23.42 18.59
N PRO A 363 -16.97 23.04 19.87
CA PRO A 363 -15.82 23.42 20.69
C PRO A 363 -14.49 22.94 20.07
N ALA A 364 -13.53 23.84 19.92
CA ALA A 364 -12.25 23.55 19.28
C ALA A 364 -11.46 22.38 19.92
N HIS A 365 -11.61 22.17 21.23
CA HIS A 365 -10.95 21.10 21.98
C HIS A 365 -11.55 19.70 21.71
N GLU A 366 -12.78 19.64 21.19
CA GLU A 366 -13.44 18.39 20.82
C GLU A 366 -13.07 17.91 19.41
N VAL A 367 -12.37 18.73 18.62
CA VAL A 367 -11.90 18.44 17.26
C VAL A 367 -10.38 18.34 17.25
N ARG A 368 -9.85 17.14 17.02
CA ARG A 368 -8.42 16.88 17.16
C ARG A 368 -7.86 16.17 15.92
N PHE A 369 -6.56 16.27 15.74
CA PHE A 369 -5.80 15.60 14.69
C PHE A 369 -4.87 14.56 15.28
N ILE A 370 -4.79 13.35 14.72
CA ILE A 370 -3.88 12.31 15.21
C ILE A 370 -2.42 12.76 15.13
N GLN A 371 -2.08 13.63 14.19
CA GLN A 371 -0.74 14.19 14.02
C GLN A 371 -0.30 15.11 15.16
N GLU A 372 -1.21 15.56 16.03
CA GLU A 372 -0.88 16.32 17.23
C GLU A 372 -0.19 15.44 18.27
N ALA A 373 -0.43 14.13 18.24
CA ALA A 373 0.19 13.17 19.13
C ALA A 373 1.55 12.72 18.58
N LYS A 374 2.63 13.27 19.14
CA LYS A 374 4.01 12.96 18.76
C LYS A 374 4.61 11.80 19.57
N THR A 375 3.99 11.43 20.67
CA THR A 375 4.43 10.34 21.54
C THR A 375 3.31 9.32 21.73
N ASP A 376 3.67 8.09 22.09
CA ASP A 376 2.68 7.03 22.36
C ASP A 376 1.73 7.40 23.49
N ASN A 377 2.21 8.12 24.50
CA ASN A 377 1.36 8.58 25.60
C ASN A 377 0.33 9.60 25.14
N GLN A 378 0.72 10.56 24.30
CA GLN A 378 -0.21 11.52 23.70
C GLN A 378 -1.23 10.82 22.81
N ARG A 379 -0.82 9.79 22.06
CA ARG A 379 -1.71 8.99 21.23
C ARG A 379 -2.73 8.22 22.08
N LYS A 380 -2.28 7.61 23.19
CA LYS A 380 -3.18 6.95 24.15
C LYS A 380 -4.21 7.91 24.75
N GLU A 381 -3.81 9.14 25.07
CA GLU A 381 -4.72 10.16 25.59
C GLU A 381 -5.77 10.61 24.55
N LEU A 382 -5.40 10.76 23.28
CA LEU A 382 -6.37 11.03 22.20
C LEU A 382 -7.39 9.88 22.07
N ILE A 383 -6.93 8.64 22.05
CA ILE A 383 -7.78 7.45 21.96
C ILE A 383 -8.72 7.36 23.18
N LYS A 384 -8.21 7.62 24.37
CA LYS A 384 -9.00 7.68 25.60
C LYS A 384 -10.06 8.78 25.52
N GLY A 385 -9.68 9.98 25.06
CA GLY A 385 -10.59 11.11 24.86
C GLY A 385 -11.74 10.79 23.91
N MET A 386 -11.47 10.07 22.82
CA MET A 386 -12.50 9.57 21.90
C MET A 386 -13.44 8.59 22.59
N ASN A 387 -12.91 7.58 23.29
CA ASN A 387 -13.71 6.56 23.96
C ASN A 387 -14.55 7.12 25.13
N GLU A 388 -14.12 8.22 25.75
CA GLU A 388 -14.85 8.93 26.80
C GLU A 388 -15.83 9.98 26.23
N GLY A 389 -15.75 10.30 24.93
CA GLY A 389 -16.57 11.33 24.30
C GLY A 389 -16.16 12.77 24.66
N LYS A 390 -14.92 12.95 25.13
CA LYS A 390 -14.30 14.29 25.34
C LYS A 390 -13.78 14.88 24.02
N ILE A 391 -13.33 14.01 23.12
CA ILE A 391 -13.01 14.33 21.74
C ILE A 391 -14.13 13.74 20.90
N ARG A 392 -14.75 14.54 20.08
CA ARG A 392 -15.91 14.16 19.27
C ARG A 392 -15.59 13.91 17.81
N VAL A 393 -14.54 14.55 17.32
CA VAL A 393 -14.08 14.43 15.92
C VAL A 393 -12.59 14.22 15.90
N LEU A 394 -12.14 13.14 15.29
CA LEU A 394 -10.72 12.82 15.13
C LEU A 394 -10.38 12.65 13.66
N PHE A 395 -9.44 13.47 13.19
CA PHE A 395 -8.91 13.41 11.84
C PHE A 395 -7.62 12.59 11.80
N GLY A 396 -7.43 11.85 10.71
CA GLY A 396 -6.17 11.18 10.44
C GLY A 396 -6.11 10.52 9.07
N SER A 397 -4.91 10.19 8.65
CA SER A 397 -4.69 9.41 7.44
C SER A 397 -5.05 7.94 7.65
N THR A 398 -5.28 7.23 6.56
CA THR A 398 -5.54 5.79 6.57
C THR A 398 -4.43 5.02 7.27
N SER A 399 -3.16 5.42 7.06
CA SER A 399 -2.00 4.80 7.70
C SER A 399 -1.92 5.02 9.22
N MET A 400 -2.46 6.13 9.73
CA MET A 400 -2.37 6.48 11.15
C MET A 400 -3.58 6.04 11.98
N LEU A 401 -4.77 6.00 11.39
CA LEU A 401 -6.03 5.68 12.08
C LEU A 401 -6.72 4.42 11.55
N GLY A 402 -6.33 3.91 10.38
CA GLY A 402 -7.05 2.82 9.71
C GLY A 402 -6.90 1.46 10.37
N THR A 403 -5.80 1.22 11.07
CA THR A 403 -5.53 -0.06 11.74
C THR A 403 -4.94 0.14 13.13
N GLY A 404 -5.27 -0.78 14.04
CA GLY A 404 -4.67 -0.82 15.38
C GLY A 404 -5.09 0.30 16.34
N VAL A 405 -6.14 1.05 16.02
CA VAL A 405 -6.64 2.16 16.85
C VAL A 405 -7.99 1.79 17.46
N ASN A 406 -8.02 1.56 18.77
CA ASN A 406 -9.22 1.17 19.52
C ASN A 406 -9.97 2.39 20.09
N ALA A 407 -10.43 3.29 19.21
CA ALA A 407 -11.11 4.53 19.58
C ALA A 407 -12.61 4.55 19.18
N GLN A 408 -13.19 3.39 18.85
CA GLN A 408 -14.50 3.27 18.23
C GLN A 408 -15.68 3.11 19.19
N LYS A 409 -15.47 3.11 20.50
CA LYS A 409 -16.55 2.83 21.49
C LYS A 409 -17.80 3.69 21.33
N ARG A 410 -17.65 4.92 20.84
CA ARG A 410 -18.73 5.89 20.64
C ARG A 410 -18.87 6.31 19.18
N ALA A 411 -18.21 5.62 18.25
CA ALA A 411 -18.21 5.98 16.84
C ALA A 411 -19.60 5.84 16.23
N VAL A 412 -20.09 6.92 15.64
CA VAL A 412 -21.40 7.00 14.96
C VAL A 412 -21.29 7.28 13.49
N ALA A 413 -20.16 7.86 13.03
CA ALA A 413 -19.91 8.14 11.64
C ALA A 413 -18.43 8.10 11.30
N ILE A 414 -18.15 7.74 10.05
CA ILE A 414 -16.83 7.80 9.43
C ILE A 414 -16.98 8.57 8.12
N HIS A 415 -16.13 9.57 7.93
CA HIS A 415 -16.09 10.39 6.73
C HIS A 415 -14.83 10.11 5.95
N HIS A 416 -14.94 9.76 4.67
CA HIS A 416 -13.84 9.61 3.74
C HIS A 416 -13.86 10.78 2.76
N LEU A 417 -12.74 11.50 2.64
CA LEU A 417 -12.65 12.72 1.82
C LEU A 417 -12.01 12.47 0.45
N ASP A 418 -10.97 11.68 0.39
CA ASP A 418 -10.11 11.51 -0.78
C ASP A 418 -10.16 10.07 -1.37
N THR A 419 -11.33 9.47 -1.34
CA THR A 419 -11.60 8.14 -1.95
C THR A 419 -11.81 8.24 -3.44
#